data_768a9e9f2bcf9d9a02223fb9ed8277bc
#
_entry.id   768a9e9f2bcf9d9a02223fb9ed8277bc
#
_cell.length_a   1.000
_cell.length_b   1.000
_cell.length_c   1.000
_cell.angle_alpha   90.00
_cell.angle_beta   90.00
_cell.angle_gamma   90.00
#
_symmetry.space_group_name_H-M   'P 1'
#
loop_
_entity.id
_entity.type
_entity.pdbx_description
1 polymer ?
#
loop_
_entity_poly.entity_id
_entity_poly.type
_entity_poly.pdbx_seq_one_letter_code
_entity_poly.pdbx_strand_id
1 'polypeptide(L)'
;CIRDRHNLTGLEFAYGIPGTVGGAIYMNAGAYDGEIKNVITSANSVRADGTVHTTEANKMALSYRSSCYQKNGEVITSGVFRLEAGAYDDIQDKMVELMGRRRSKQPLEYPSAGSTFKRPEGQFAGKLIEDCGLRGYTVGGAQVSEKHCGFVINKDQATASDVMNLMNQVSCLLYTSPSPRDR
;
A
#
# COMPACT_ATOMS: atom_id res chain seq x y z
N CYS A 1 16.60 4.04 10.33
CA CYS A 1 16.78 2.69 9.78
C CYS A 1 18.25 2.38 9.45
N ILE A 2 18.58 1.08 9.20
CA ILE A 2 19.97 0.66 8.87
C ILE A 2 20.48 1.40 7.64
N ARG A 3 19.66 1.50 6.59
CA ARG A 3 19.98 2.18 5.34
C ARG A 3 20.48 3.62 5.55
N ASP A 4 19.83 4.38 6.41
CA ASP A 4 20.13 5.79 6.65
C ASP A 4 21.52 5.95 7.29
N ARG A 5 21.89 5.02 8.19
CA ARG A 5 23.22 4.98 8.81
C ARG A 5 24.35 4.68 7.83
N HIS A 6 24.02 4.12 6.65
CA HIS A 6 24.98 3.84 5.58
C HIS A 6 24.89 4.83 4.43
N ASN A 7 24.16 5.95 4.59
CA ASN A 7 24.01 6.99 3.58
C ASN A 7 23.51 6.44 2.22
N LEU A 8 22.50 5.57 2.28
CA LEU A 8 21.91 4.96 1.08
C LEU A 8 20.54 5.56 0.80
N THR A 9 20.32 6.06 -0.41
CA THR A 9 19.04 6.61 -0.92
C THR A 9 18.30 5.62 -1.80
N GLY A 10 17.00 5.82 -2.00
CA GLY A 10 16.15 5.03 -2.91
C GLY A 10 14.96 4.33 -2.24
N LEU A 11 14.87 4.30 -0.91
CA LEU A 11 13.75 3.70 -0.16
C LEU A 11 12.98 4.70 0.71
N GLU A 12 13.17 6.02 0.53
CA GLU A 12 12.49 7.06 1.31
C GLU A 12 10.98 6.99 1.16
N PHE A 13 10.48 6.63 -0.04
CA PHE A 13 9.05 6.45 -0.32
C PHE A 13 8.38 5.43 0.60
N ALA A 14 9.14 4.42 1.05
CA ALA A 14 8.64 3.35 1.90
C ALA A 14 8.57 3.74 3.38
N TYR A 15 9.14 4.89 3.77
CA TYR A 15 9.13 5.33 5.16
C TYR A 15 7.71 5.53 5.68
N GLY A 16 7.37 4.83 6.75
CA GLY A 16 6.04 4.85 7.36
C GLY A 16 4.98 3.98 6.64
N ILE A 17 5.35 3.15 5.66
CA ILE A 17 4.47 2.08 5.18
C ILE A 17 4.56 0.92 6.18
N PRO A 18 3.45 0.52 6.86
CA PRO A 18 3.46 -0.62 7.75
C PRO A 18 3.49 -1.92 6.94
N GLY A 19 4.30 -2.89 7.39
CA GLY A 19 4.37 -4.20 6.75
C GLY A 19 5.78 -4.80 6.74
N THR A 20 5.91 -5.93 6.06
CA THR A 20 7.18 -6.66 5.90
C THR A 20 7.80 -6.39 4.54
N VAL A 21 9.10 -6.70 4.41
CA VAL A 21 9.81 -6.63 3.12
C VAL A 21 9.16 -7.59 2.11
N GLY A 22 8.81 -8.81 2.53
CA GLY A 22 8.12 -9.76 1.67
C GLY A 22 6.78 -9.23 1.15
N GLY A 23 5.96 -8.63 2.03
CA GLY A 23 4.70 -7.98 1.64
C GLY A 23 4.91 -6.80 0.69
N ALA A 24 5.98 -6.01 0.89
CA ALA A 24 6.32 -4.91 0.01
C ALA A 24 6.69 -5.40 -1.40
N ILE A 25 7.45 -6.49 -1.52
CA ILE A 25 7.79 -7.10 -2.81
C ILE A 25 6.53 -7.71 -3.45
N TYR A 26 5.75 -8.47 -2.67
CA TYR A 26 4.51 -9.12 -3.12
C TYR A 26 3.53 -8.13 -3.78
N MET A 27 3.38 -6.96 -3.19
CA MET A 27 2.46 -5.90 -3.65
C MET A 27 3.14 -4.85 -4.55
N ASN A 28 4.43 -4.98 -4.87
CA ASN A 28 5.19 -3.89 -5.46
C ASN A 28 4.85 -2.57 -4.74
N ALA A 29 5.08 -2.53 -3.43
CA ALA A 29 4.69 -1.40 -2.60
C ALA A 29 5.26 -0.10 -3.14
N GLY A 30 4.43 0.92 -3.18
CA GLY A 30 4.85 2.22 -3.70
C GLY A 30 4.02 3.36 -3.12
N ALA A 31 4.65 4.52 -3.01
CA ALA A 31 4.08 5.78 -2.58
C ALA A 31 4.96 6.93 -3.09
N TYR A 32 4.36 8.11 -3.31
CA TYR A 32 5.11 9.34 -3.64
C TYR A 32 6.11 9.13 -4.78
N ASP A 33 5.63 8.53 -5.89
CA ASP A 33 6.37 8.26 -7.13
C ASP A 33 7.51 7.22 -7.01
N GLY A 34 7.75 6.66 -5.82
CA GLY A 34 8.66 5.54 -5.60
C GLY A 34 7.91 4.21 -5.46
N GLU A 35 8.52 3.11 -5.91
CA GLU A 35 8.00 1.75 -5.75
C GLU A 35 9.14 0.71 -5.69
N ILE A 36 8.85 -0.48 -5.14
CA ILE A 36 9.83 -1.55 -4.96
C ILE A 36 10.54 -1.91 -6.26
N LYS A 37 9.84 -1.96 -7.38
CA LYS A 37 10.43 -2.31 -8.69
C LYS A 37 11.60 -1.42 -9.10
N ASN A 38 11.68 -0.19 -8.59
CA ASN A 38 12.73 0.76 -8.94
C ASN A 38 14.07 0.42 -8.29
N VAL A 39 14.05 -0.36 -7.21
CA VAL A 39 15.25 -0.62 -6.38
C VAL A 39 15.54 -2.10 -6.17
N ILE A 40 14.59 -3.00 -6.42
CA ILE A 40 14.80 -4.44 -6.24
C ILE A 40 15.62 -5.02 -7.39
N THR A 41 16.53 -5.93 -7.08
CA THR A 41 17.31 -6.69 -8.08
C THR A 41 16.92 -8.14 -8.13
N SER A 42 16.70 -8.79 -6.97
CA SER A 42 16.25 -10.17 -6.87
C SER A 42 15.50 -10.42 -5.56
N ALA A 43 14.76 -11.52 -5.50
CA ALA A 43 14.16 -12.00 -4.27
C ALA A 43 14.25 -13.54 -4.20
N ASN A 44 14.40 -14.06 -2.97
CA ASN A 44 14.27 -15.47 -2.71
C ASN A 44 12.86 -15.78 -2.22
N SER A 45 12.31 -16.89 -2.68
CA SER A 45 11.02 -17.42 -2.29
C SER A 45 11.08 -18.93 -2.05
N VAL A 46 10.11 -19.45 -1.31
CA VAL A 46 9.92 -20.87 -1.07
C VAL A 46 8.63 -21.31 -1.75
N ARG A 47 8.71 -22.39 -2.50
CA ARG A 47 7.58 -23.06 -3.17
C ARG A 47 6.86 -23.99 -2.19
N ALA A 48 5.67 -24.46 -2.59
CA ALA A 48 4.87 -25.38 -1.80
C ALA A 48 5.58 -26.72 -1.52
N ASP A 49 6.53 -27.13 -2.36
CA ASP A 49 7.38 -28.33 -2.16
C ASP A 49 8.59 -28.09 -1.24
N GLY A 50 8.75 -26.89 -0.68
CA GLY A 50 9.85 -26.49 0.18
C GLY A 50 11.12 -26.06 -0.56
N THR A 51 11.15 -26.08 -1.89
CA THR A 51 12.33 -25.65 -2.65
C THR A 51 12.49 -24.13 -2.62
N VAL A 52 13.74 -23.67 -2.45
CA VAL A 52 14.10 -22.26 -2.51
C VAL A 52 14.32 -21.86 -3.97
N HIS A 53 13.71 -20.74 -4.37
CA HIS A 53 13.83 -20.19 -5.70
C HIS A 53 14.27 -18.73 -5.66
N THR A 54 15.23 -18.35 -6.52
CA THR A 54 15.63 -16.95 -6.70
C THR A 54 15.02 -16.41 -7.98
N THR A 55 14.30 -15.29 -7.86
CA THR A 55 13.68 -14.61 -9.01
C THR A 55 14.36 -13.25 -9.21
N GLU A 56 14.84 -12.99 -10.40
CA GLU A 56 15.38 -11.68 -10.81
C GLU A 56 14.25 -10.67 -11.03
N ALA A 57 14.51 -9.38 -10.80
CA ALA A 57 13.52 -8.31 -10.87
C ALA A 57 12.73 -8.30 -12.20
N ASN A 58 13.40 -8.54 -13.34
CA ASN A 58 12.76 -8.58 -14.66
C ASN A 58 11.77 -9.75 -14.85
N LYS A 59 11.85 -10.78 -14.00
CA LYS A 59 10.94 -11.95 -14.01
C LYS A 59 9.83 -11.85 -12.98
N MET A 60 9.85 -10.84 -12.09
CA MET A 60 8.85 -10.67 -11.03
C MET A 60 7.52 -10.12 -11.54
N ALA A 61 7.43 -9.67 -12.79
CA ALA A 61 6.23 -9.04 -13.38
C ALA A 61 5.64 -7.93 -12.50
N LEU A 62 6.50 -7.07 -11.94
CA LEU A 62 6.12 -6.00 -11.02
C LEU A 62 5.34 -4.91 -11.75
N SER A 63 4.11 -4.68 -11.30
CA SER A 63 3.25 -3.61 -11.79
C SER A 63 2.45 -3.01 -10.63
N TYR A 64 1.51 -2.12 -10.91
CA TYR A 64 0.72 -1.46 -9.85
C TYR A 64 0.03 -2.48 -8.94
N ARG A 65 0.49 -2.55 -7.68
CA ARG A 65 0.00 -3.48 -6.64
C ARG A 65 -0.05 -4.94 -7.10
N SER A 66 0.95 -5.37 -7.90
CA SER A 66 1.01 -6.72 -8.46
C SER A 66 2.44 -7.24 -8.60
N SER A 67 2.58 -8.56 -8.48
CA SER A 67 3.80 -9.31 -8.76
C SER A 67 3.46 -10.74 -9.22
N CYS A 68 4.46 -11.49 -9.71
CA CYS A 68 4.30 -12.90 -10.05
C CYS A 68 3.89 -13.76 -8.82
N TYR A 69 4.29 -13.34 -7.62
CA TYR A 69 4.00 -14.07 -6.37
C TYR A 69 2.52 -14.16 -6.02
N GLN A 70 1.69 -13.26 -6.56
CA GLN A 70 0.23 -13.34 -6.42
C GLN A 70 -0.38 -14.49 -7.21
N LYS A 71 0.33 -15.03 -8.19
CA LYS A 71 -0.14 -16.09 -9.08
C LYS A 71 0.48 -17.45 -8.78
N ASN A 72 1.73 -17.45 -8.33
CA ASN A 72 2.48 -18.70 -8.12
C ASN A 72 2.40 -19.25 -6.69
N GLY A 73 1.88 -18.44 -5.73
CA GLY A 73 1.71 -18.86 -4.34
C GLY A 73 3.00 -19.06 -3.55
N GLU A 74 4.15 -18.62 -4.07
CA GLU A 74 5.44 -18.72 -3.38
C GLU A 74 5.51 -17.73 -2.20
N VAL A 75 6.18 -18.14 -1.12
CA VAL A 75 6.41 -17.32 0.07
C VAL A 75 7.76 -16.62 -0.05
N ILE A 76 7.77 -15.30 -0.11
CA ILE A 76 9.00 -14.49 -0.21
C ILE A 76 9.72 -14.49 1.13
N THR A 77 10.99 -14.88 1.14
CA THR A 77 11.83 -14.97 2.34
C THR A 77 12.86 -13.85 2.46
N SER A 78 13.34 -13.32 1.33
CA SER A 78 14.29 -12.21 1.32
C SER A 78 14.23 -11.44 -0.01
N GLY A 79 14.78 -10.21 0.00
CA GLY A 79 14.95 -9.40 -1.20
C GLY A 79 16.31 -8.70 -1.22
N VAL A 80 16.88 -8.57 -2.40
CA VAL A 80 18.11 -7.81 -2.64
C VAL A 80 17.76 -6.52 -3.33
N PHE A 81 18.21 -5.40 -2.77
CA PHE A 81 17.94 -4.05 -3.27
C PHE A 81 19.23 -3.38 -3.70
N ARG A 82 19.20 -2.66 -4.81
CA ARG A 82 20.27 -1.77 -5.22
C ARG A 82 19.88 -0.36 -4.84
N LEU A 83 20.68 0.24 -3.97
CA LEU A 83 20.51 1.60 -3.51
C LEU A 83 21.73 2.42 -3.92
N GLU A 84 21.59 3.73 -3.95
CA GLU A 84 22.66 4.65 -4.32
C GLU A 84 23.21 5.36 -3.08
N ALA A 85 24.46 5.84 -3.15
CA ALA A 85 25.01 6.67 -2.11
C ALA A 85 24.35 8.06 -2.16
N GLY A 86 24.00 8.60 -1.00
CA GLY A 86 23.38 9.92 -0.85
C GLY A 86 23.88 10.64 0.40
N ALA A 87 23.62 11.95 0.49
CA ALA A 87 23.90 12.68 1.70
C ALA A 87 22.91 12.33 2.81
N TYR A 88 23.38 12.15 4.02
CA TYR A 88 22.53 11.79 5.17
C TYR A 88 21.40 12.81 5.38
N ASP A 89 21.72 14.09 5.34
CA ASP A 89 20.76 15.16 5.59
C ASP A 89 19.66 15.17 4.53
N ASP A 90 19.99 15.02 3.24
CA ASP A 90 19.00 14.95 2.15
C ASP A 90 18.05 13.77 2.31
N ILE A 91 18.60 12.61 2.73
CA ILE A 91 17.80 11.40 3.00
C ILE A 91 16.83 11.64 4.17
N GLN A 92 17.30 12.23 5.26
CA GLN A 92 16.48 12.53 6.43
C GLN A 92 15.40 13.56 6.10
N ASP A 93 15.76 14.65 5.44
CA ASP A 93 14.82 15.70 5.03
C ASP A 93 13.71 15.11 4.15
N LYS A 94 14.06 14.25 3.19
CA LYS A 94 13.09 13.55 2.36
C LYS A 94 12.17 12.64 3.16
N MET A 95 12.70 11.90 4.11
CA MET A 95 11.89 11.03 4.99
C MET A 95 10.95 11.86 5.87
N VAL A 96 11.40 12.97 6.43
CA VAL A 96 10.58 13.88 7.24
C VAL A 96 9.47 14.50 6.39
N GLU A 97 9.80 14.99 5.19
CA GLU A 97 8.84 15.52 4.23
C GLU A 97 7.74 14.50 3.92
N LEU A 98 8.11 13.27 3.51
CA LEU A 98 7.15 12.23 3.13
C LEU A 98 6.30 11.77 4.31
N MET A 99 6.86 11.70 5.52
CA MET A 99 6.11 11.41 6.74
C MET A 99 5.12 12.55 7.07
N GLY A 100 5.53 13.80 6.90
CA GLY A 100 4.66 14.97 7.05
C GLY A 100 3.45 14.90 6.11
N ARG A 101 3.68 14.62 4.81
CA ARG A 101 2.62 14.40 3.82
C ARG A 101 1.69 13.24 4.20
N ARG A 102 2.27 12.15 4.75
CA ARG A 102 1.49 10.98 5.19
C ARG A 102 0.61 11.33 6.39
N ARG A 103 1.16 11.98 7.41
CA ARG A 103 0.42 12.41 8.61
C ARG A 103 -0.71 13.38 8.28
N SER A 104 -0.51 14.29 7.32
CA SER A 104 -1.53 15.26 6.94
C SER A 104 -2.71 14.65 6.17
N LYS A 105 -2.46 13.58 5.38
CA LYS A 105 -3.46 13.02 4.45
C LYS A 105 -4.04 11.67 4.87
N GLN A 106 -3.38 10.91 5.74
CA GLN A 106 -3.81 9.57 6.12
C GLN A 106 -4.29 9.53 7.58
N PRO A 107 -5.26 8.67 7.91
CA PRO A 107 -5.84 8.55 9.25
C PRO A 107 -4.94 7.72 10.17
N LEU A 108 -3.70 8.18 10.44
CA LEU A 108 -2.70 7.44 11.22
C LEU A 108 -3.07 7.32 12.70
N GLU A 109 -4.04 8.09 13.16
CA GLU A 109 -4.61 8.07 14.50
C GLU A 109 -5.49 6.84 14.78
N TYR A 110 -5.92 6.13 13.73
CA TYR A 110 -6.75 4.93 13.84
C TYR A 110 -6.04 3.71 13.28
N PRO A 111 -6.24 2.52 13.87
CA PRO A 111 -5.78 1.28 13.27
C PRO A 111 -6.38 1.08 11.87
N SER A 112 -5.55 0.81 10.88
CA SER A 112 -5.96 0.48 9.53
C SER A 112 -4.88 -0.31 8.79
N ALA A 113 -5.27 -1.03 7.76
CA ALA A 113 -4.34 -1.74 6.86
C ALA A 113 -3.90 -0.89 5.65
N GLY A 114 -4.10 0.43 5.69
CA GLY A 114 -3.79 1.35 4.60
C GLY A 114 -4.96 1.59 3.66
N SER A 115 -4.68 1.93 2.39
CA SER A 115 -5.71 2.11 1.37
C SER A 115 -6.31 0.77 0.98
N THR A 116 -7.62 0.62 1.18
CA THR A 116 -8.33 -0.66 1.07
C THR A 116 -8.69 -1.00 -0.39
N PHE A 117 -8.99 0.01 -1.20
CA PHE A 117 -9.47 -0.17 -2.56
C PHE A 117 -8.38 0.09 -3.59
N LYS A 118 -8.28 -0.80 -4.59
CA LYS A 118 -7.36 -0.58 -5.72
C LYS A 118 -7.80 0.67 -6.50
N ARG A 119 -6.82 1.42 -6.97
CA ARG A 119 -7.05 2.59 -7.81
C ARG A 119 -7.49 2.13 -9.20
N PRO A 120 -8.67 2.57 -9.70
CA PRO A 120 -9.06 2.35 -11.09
C PRO A 120 -8.16 3.15 -12.04
N GLU A 121 -8.08 2.70 -13.29
CA GLU A 121 -7.31 3.42 -14.30
C GLU A 121 -7.87 4.84 -14.51
N GLY A 122 -6.98 5.82 -14.50
CA GLY A 122 -7.33 7.25 -14.68
C GLY A 122 -8.11 7.90 -13.53
N GLN A 123 -8.41 7.19 -12.43
CA GLN A 123 -9.22 7.70 -11.32
C GLN A 123 -8.62 7.38 -9.95
N PHE A 124 -9.14 8.01 -8.90
CA PHE A 124 -8.73 7.76 -7.52
C PHE A 124 -9.89 7.13 -6.75
N ALA A 125 -9.69 5.90 -6.23
CA ALA A 125 -10.72 5.18 -5.47
C ALA A 125 -11.28 6.02 -4.32
N GLY A 126 -10.43 6.69 -3.55
CA GLY A 126 -10.87 7.57 -2.45
C GLY A 126 -11.78 8.72 -2.90
N LYS A 127 -11.52 9.29 -4.09
CA LYS A 127 -12.37 10.34 -4.66
C LYS A 127 -13.73 9.81 -5.10
N LEU A 128 -13.76 8.64 -5.73
CA LEU A 128 -15.02 7.99 -6.13
C LEU A 128 -15.90 7.68 -4.91
N ILE A 129 -15.29 7.15 -3.84
CA ILE A 129 -15.99 6.84 -2.58
C ILE A 129 -16.55 8.13 -1.96
N GLU A 130 -15.78 9.21 -1.97
CA GLU A 130 -16.22 10.52 -1.50
C GLU A 130 -17.38 11.08 -2.33
N ASP A 131 -17.30 11.02 -3.66
CA ASP A 131 -18.31 11.51 -4.58
C ASP A 131 -19.65 10.74 -4.46
N CYS A 132 -19.60 9.49 -3.99
CA CYS A 132 -20.78 8.70 -3.63
C CYS A 132 -21.35 9.06 -2.24
N GLY A 133 -20.77 10.04 -1.52
CA GLY A 133 -21.24 10.44 -0.20
C GLY A 133 -20.90 9.44 0.91
N LEU A 134 -19.93 8.55 0.70
CA LEU A 134 -19.57 7.48 1.64
C LEU A 134 -18.49 7.86 2.65
N ARG A 135 -18.10 9.13 2.73
CA ARG A 135 -17.22 9.66 3.77
C ARG A 135 -17.83 9.42 5.14
N GLY A 136 -17.11 8.78 6.06
CA GLY A 136 -17.60 8.46 7.40
C GLY A 136 -18.63 7.33 7.45
N TYR A 137 -18.94 6.66 6.33
CA TYR A 137 -19.87 5.53 6.31
C TYR A 137 -19.37 4.40 7.21
N THR A 138 -20.24 3.89 8.08
CA THR A 138 -19.87 3.01 9.18
C THR A 138 -20.70 1.72 9.16
N VAL A 139 -20.05 0.60 9.44
CA VAL A 139 -20.67 -0.72 9.67
C VAL A 139 -20.04 -1.34 10.91
N GLY A 140 -20.83 -1.55 11.96
CA GLY A 140 -20.29 -1.96 13.26
C GLY A 140 -19.22 -0.98 13.75
N GLY A 141 -18.05 -1.48 14.12
CA GLY A 141 -16.91 -0.64 14.53
C GLY A 141 -16.01 -0.16 13.37
N ALA A 142 -16.27 -0.58 12.12
CA ALA A 142 -15.48 -0.18 10.96
C ALA A 142 -16.06 1.06 10.27
N GLN A 143 -15.20 1.97 9.79
CA GLN A 143 -15.61 3.22 9.15
C GLN A 143 -14.75 3.54 7.92
N VAL A 144 -15.37 4.10 6.88
CA VAL A 144 -14.65 4.82 5.81
C VAL A 144 -14.08 6.11 6.42
N SER A 145 -12.76 6.28 6.38
CA SER A 145 -12.12 7.41 7.04
C SER A 145 -12.63 8.75 6.52
N GLU A 146 -12.95 9.65 7.43
CA GLU A 146 -13.31 11.02 7.11
C GLU A 146 -12.13 11.83 6.53
N LYS A 147 -10.90 11.47 6.90
CA LYS A 147 -9.69 12.14 6.45
C LYS A 147 -9.25 11.69 5.04
N HIS A 148 -9.46 10.41 4.71
CA HIS A 148 -9.12 9.83 3.40
C HIS A 148 -10.04 8.66 3.06
N CYS A 149 -11.01 8.88 2.20
CA CYS A 149 -12.05 7.90 1.88
C CYS A 149 -11.57 6.58 1.25
N GLY A 150 -10.31 6.49 0.81
CA GLY A 150 -9.70 5.23 0.38
C GLY A 150 -9.30 4.29 1.53
N PHE A 151 -9.37 4.77 2.80
CA PHE A 151 -9.01 4.01 3.99
C PHE A 151 -10.25 3.51 4.72
N VAL A 152 -10.24 2.24 5.10
CA VAL A 152 -11.13 1.68 6.11
C VAL A 152 -10.37 1.65 7.43
N ILE A 153 -10.93 2.26 8.47
CA ILE A 153 -10.34 2.37 9.80
C ILE A 153 -11.14 1.54 10.81
N ASN A 154 -10.45 1.04 11.82
CA ASN A 154 -11.09 0.52 13.03
C ASN A 154 -11.39 1.72 13.95
N LYS A 155 -12.64 2.20 13.89
CA LYS A 155 -13.08 3.37 14.66
C LYS A 155 -13.43 3.01 16.09
N ASP A 156 -14.08 1.85 16.27
CA ASP A 156 -14.55 1.39 17.58
C ASP A 156 -14.65 -0.15 17.61
N GLN A 157 -13.58 -0.82 18.01
CA GLN A 157 -13.50 -2.27 18.21
C GLN A 157 -14.10 -3.11 17.06
N ALA A 158 -13.84 -2.69 15.81
CA ALA A 158 -14.33 -3.37 14.62
C ALA A 158 -13.90 -4.84 14.59
N THR A 159 -14.85 -5.71 14.32
CA THR A 159 -14.57 -7.11 13.99
C THR A 159 -14.11 -7.26 12.54
N ALA A 160 -13.49 -8.38 12.19
CA ALA A 160 -13.17 -8.69 10.79
C ALA A 160 -14.43 -8.69 9.91
N SER A 161 -15.56 -9.16 10.45
CA SER A 161 -16.85 -9.14 9.74
C SER A 161 -17.34 -7.72 9.44
N ASP A 162 -17.17 -6.78 10.38
CA ASP A 162 -17.54 -5.37 10.16
C ASP A 162 -16.74 -4.78 9.01
N VAL A 163 -15.42 -5.00 9.00
CA VAL A 163 -14.53 -4.54 7.93
C VAL A 163 -14.93 -5.13 6.58
N MET A 164 -15.16 -6.45 6.51
CA MET A 164 -15.56 -7.12 5.28
C MET A 164 -16.94 -6.65 4.78
N ASN A 165 -17.90 -6.49 5.68
CA ASN A 165 -19.23 -6.00 5.35
C ASN A 165 -19.16 -4.55 4.85
N LEU A 166 -18.38 -3.69 5.49
CA LEU A 166 -18.16 -2.32 5.05
C LEU A 166 -17.56 -2.29 3.64
N MET A 167 -16.52 -3.08 3.38
CA MET A 167 -15.88 -3.15 2.06
C MET A 167 -16.85 -3.60 0.97
N ASN A 168 -17.67 -4.61 1.25
CA ASN A 168 -18.67 -5.13 0.32
C ASN A 168 -19.76 -4.08 0.03
N GLN A 169 -20.26 -3.39 1.06
CA GLN A 169 -21.27 -2.34 0.90
C GLN A 169 -20.73 -1.15 0.11
N VAL A 170 -19.52 -0.68 0.41
CA VAL A 170 -18.86 0.40 -0.35
C VAL A 170 -18.69 -0.01 -1.81
N SER A 171 -18.24 -1.23 -2.08
CA SER A 171 -18.10 -1.72 -3.45
C SER A 171 -19.46 -1.78 -4.17
N CYS A 172 -20.49 -2.31 -3.53
CA CYS A 172 -21.85 -2.38 -4.09
C CYS A 172 -22.38 -0.98 -4.42
N LEU A 173 -22.25 -0.02 -3.50
CA LEU A 173 -22.73 1.35 -3.68
C LEU A 173 -21.97 2.11 -4.78
N LEU A 174 -20.68 1.85 -4.95
CA LEU A 174 -19.89 2.40 -6.06
C LEU A 174 -20.39 1.92 -7.42
N TYR A 175 -20.82 0.65 -7.54
CA TYR A 175 -21.36 0.11 -8.79
C TYR A 175 -22.81 0.54 -9.07
N THR A 176 -23.59 0.87 -8.03
CA THR A 176 -25.00 1.24 -8.15
C THR A 176 -25.27 2.74 -8.14
N SER A 177 -24.27 3.55 -7.74
CA SER A 177 -24.41 5.01 -7.77
C SER A 177 -24.33 5.53 -9.22
N PRO A 178 -25.22 6.45 -9.63
CA PRO A 178 -25.11 7.10 -10.93
C PRO A 178 -23.76 7.80 -11.05
N SER A 179 -23.12 7.65 -12.22
CA SER A 179 -21.84 8.30 -12.50
C SER A 179 -21.94 9.82 -12.24
N PRO A 180 -20.90 10.46 -11.68
CA PRO A 180 -20.86 11.92 -11.59
C PRO A 180 -21.03 12.63 -12.94
N ARG A 181 -20.91 11.91 -14.08
CA ARG A 181 -21.14 12.43 -15.43
C ARG A 181 -22.62 12.43 -15.84
N ASP A 182 -23.47 11.78 -15.04
CA ASP A 182 -24.91 11.64 -15.31
C ASP A 182 -25.77 12.61 -14.50
N ARG A 183 -25.11 13.60 -13.84
CA ARG A 183 -25.76 14.68 -13.07
C ARG A 183 -25.55 16.04 -13.73
#